data_6798611fabca2837ad4028afea5044a8
#
_entry.id   6798611fabca2837ad4028afea5044a8
#
_cell.length_a   1.000
_cell.length_b   1.000
_cell.length_c   1.000
_cell.angle_alpha   90.00
_cell.angle_beta   90.00
_cell.angle_gamma   90.00
#
_symmetry.space_group_name_H-M   'P 1'
#
loop_
_entity.id
_entity.type
_entity.pdbx_description
1 polymer ?
#
loop_
_entity_poly.entity_id
_entity_poly.type
_entity_poly.pdbx_seq_one_letter_code
_entity_poly.pdbx_strand_id
1 'polypeptide(L)'
;QEAWPAVHRGDLGETVSMFIAEHYAHRTPPRLLLSPVPVFDGLQSWLDERRGSSVEVRTPQRGDLENLATLARQNAEIQLQRMANKSSGSLEQRAADEGAKTLGMNQLDHIVCFDMAQLQGDERVGASVVMRNGRPAKSEYRKYIVKGDALDDLRMMKEVVVRWAKRQEEWPDLLLIDGGETHLSTIQQALEEHGWADRFPLAALAKREETVFRYGHDPLVLDRAGRVLVHARDEAHRFVNTFHRKRRSRTRLADPLEGVEGLGAKKLQTLLRHFGGRKGIEHAAVSELVTVPGIGPALAERIHEALR
;
A
#
# COMPACT_ATOMS: atom_id res chain seq x y z
N GLN A 1 12.76 16.09 20.14
CA GLN A 1 13.68 15.00 20.46
C GLN A 1 14.46 14.65 19.19
N GLU A 2 15.76 14.76 19.24
CA GLU A 2 16.67 14.42 18.14
C GLU A 2 17.41 13.14 18.53
N ALA A 3 17.53 12.20 17.61
CA ALA A 3 18.31 10.99 17.78
C ALA A 3 19.54 11.07 16.89
N TRP A 4 20.69 10.92 17.47
CA TRP A 4 21.95 10.88 16.75
C TRP A 4 22.33 9.42 16.48
N PRO A 5 22.65 9.03 15.26
CA PRO A 5 23.14 7.69 14.97
C PRO A 5 24.51 7.54 15.61
N ALA A 6 24.54 6.86 16.74
CA ALA A 6 25.78 6.62 17.47
C ALA A 6 26.64 5.59 16.74
N VAL A 7 27.70 6.03 16.11
CA VAL A 7 28.84 5.18 15.77
C VAL A 7 30.12 5.85 16.28
N HIS A 8 30.16 6.19 17.57
CA HIS A 8 31.42 6.56 18.18
C HIS A 8 31.79 5.57 19.30
N ARG A 9 32.87 4.85 19.10
CA ARG A 9 33.57 4.04 20.13
C ARG A 9 34.47 4.93 20.99
N GLY A 10 34.10 6.19 21.20
CA GLY A 10 34.84 7.16 22.02
C GLY A 10 34.25 7.35 23.41
N ASP A 11 34.85 8.23 24.20
CA ASP A 11 34.36 8.63 25.51
C ASP A 11 32.94 9.24 25.42
N LEU A 12 32.07 8.88 26.36
CA LEU A 12 30.70 9.36 26.40
C LEU A 12 30.62 10.89 26.55
N GLY A 13 31.54 11.48 27.32
CA GLY A 13 31.65 12.92 27.52
C GLY A 13 31.96 13.66 26.23
N GLU A 14 32.83 13.12 25.39
CA GLU A 14 33.18 13.66 24.09
C GLU A 14 32.00 13.59 23.15
N THR A 15 31.30 12.45 23.10
CA THR A 15 30.08 12.26 22.25
C THR A 15 28.98 13.22 22.63
N VAL A 16 28.71 13.41 23.94
CA VAL A 16 27.69 14.33 24.44
C VAL A 16 28.09 15.79 24.13
N SER A 17 29.37 16.13 24.25
CA SER A 17 29.88 17.46 23.93
C SER A 17 29.70 17.79 22.44
N MET A 18 29.99 16.86 21.55
CA MET A 18 29.76 17.01 20.09
C MET A 18 28.28 17.19 19.78
N PHE A 19 27.41 16.40 20.38
CA PHE A 19 25.96 16.52 20.22
C PHE A 19 25.46 17.90 20.65
N ILE A 20 25.90 18.40 21.82
CA ILE A 20 25.52 19.72 22.33
C ILE A 20 25.99 20.82 21.37
N ALA A 21 27.23 20.73 20.88
CA ALA A 21 27.79 21.70 19.94
C ALA A 21 27.00 21.75 18.63
N GLU A 22 26.65 20.59 18.04
CA GLU A 22 25.86 20.53 16.83
C GLU A 22 24.43 21.02 17.05
N HIS A 23 23.78 20.62 18.16
CA HIS A 23 22.43 21.07 18.48
C HIS A 23 22.31 22.59 18.59
N TYR A 24 23.30 23.23 19.19
CA TYR A 24 23.33 24.68 19.38
C TYR A 24 24.10 25.44 18.29
N ALA A 25 24.59 24.77 17.25
CA ALA A 25 25.24 25.45 16.11
C ALA A 25 24.36 26.52 15.46
N HIS A 26 23.05 26.29 15.42
CA HIS A 26 22.05 27.19 14.82
C HIS A 26 20.96 27.62 15.80
N ARG A 27 21.14 27.42 17.09
CA ARG A 27 20.18 27.75 18.16
C ARG A 27 20.87 28.50 19.30
N THR A 28 20.12 29.32 20.01
CA THR A 28 20.65 30.01 21.22
C THR A 28 20.64 29.03 22.41
N PRO A 29 21.75 28.77 23.06
CA PRO A 29 21.81 27.91 24.25
C PRO A 29 20.99 28.50 25.41
N PRO A 30 20.38 27.67 26.30
CA PRO A 30 19.74 28.13 27.52
C PRO A 30 20.79 28.60 28.57
N ARG A 31 20.35 29.24 29.67
CA ARG A 31 21.25 29.60 30.76
C ARG A 31 21.80 28.43 31.54
N LEU A 32 21.01 27.38 31.65
CA LEU A 32 21.38 26.14 32.34
C LEU A 32 21.17 24.96 31.40
N LEU A 33 22.20 24.14 31.22
CA LEU A 33 22.18 22.89 30.49
C LEU A 33 22.50 21.74 31.44
N LEU A 34 21.69 20.68 31.45
CA LEU A 34 21.95 19.50 32.21
C LEU A 34 22.59 18.44 31.30
N SER A 35 23.72 17.92 31.67
CA SER A 35 24.42 16.84 30.96
C SER A 35 24.48 15.58 31.84
N PRO A 36 24.29 14.38 31.26
CA PRO A 36 24.38 13.12 32.01
C PRO A 36 25.82 12.78 32.46
N VAL A 37 26.81 13.39 31.80
CA VAL A 37 28.25 13.21 32.06
C VAL A 37 28.97 14.55 31.98
N PRO A 38 30.19 14.68 32.58
CA PRO A 38 31.04 15.85 32.38
C PRO A 38 31.30 16.08 30.88
N VAL A 39 31.23 17.34 30.46
CA VAL A 39 31.48 17.74 29.08
C VAL A 39 32.94 18.19 28.93
N PHE A 40 33.40 18.25 27.68
CA PHE A 40 34.74 18.72 27.34
C PHE A 40 34.92 20.20 27.70
N ASP A 41 36.07 20.60 28.24
CA ASP A 41 36.32 21.93 28.80
C ASP A 41 36.11 23.08 27.80
N GLY A 42 36.40 22.87 26.54
CA GLY A 42 36.16 23.89 25.47
C GLY A 42 34.71 24.16 25.15
N LEU A 43 33.76 23.28 25.50
CA LEU A 43 32.36 23.43 25.18
C LEU A 43 31.74 24.57 25.98
N GLN A 44 32.12 24.76 27.21
CA GLN A 44 31.61 25.82 28.09
C GLN A 44 31.86 27.21 27.45
N SER A 45 33.09 27.50 27.08
CA SER A 45 33.48 28.77 26.47
C SER A 45 32.76 29.01 25.13
N TRP A 46 32.62 27.98 24.33
CA TRP A 46 31.89 28.06 23.06
C TRP A 46 30.38 28.34 23.24
N LEU A 47 29.75 27.73 24.25
CA LEU A 47 28.34 28.01 24.58
C LEU A 47 28.14 29.43 25.08
N ASP A 48 29.06 29.96 25.90
CA ASP A 48 29.04 31.33 26.42
C ASP A 48 29.10 32.36 25.26
N GLU A 49 30.03 32.15 24.32
CA GLU A 49 30.17 32.96 23.12
C GLU A 49 28.93 32.90 22.25
N ARG A 50 28.39 31.69 22.02
CA ARG A 50 27.22 31.46 21.21
C ARG A 50 25.95 32.11 21.78
N ARG A 51 25.84 32.16 23.10
CA ARG A 51 24.73 32.83 23.82
C ARG A 51 24.93 34.34 23.93
N GLY A 52 26.15 34.82 23.96
CA GLY A 52 26.50 36.20 24.32
C GLY A 52 26.39 36.47 25.84
N SER A 53 26.32 35.43 26.65
CA SER A 53 26.31 35.48 28.13
C SER A 53 26.59 34.10 28.69
N SER A 54 26.95 34.01 29.99
CA SER A 54 27.31 32.75 30.63
C SER A 54 26.22 31.67 30.54
N VAL A 55 26.64 30.45 30.19
CA VAL A 55 25.83 29.21 30.15
C VAL A 55 26.40 28.28 31.18
N GLU A 56 25.61 27.85 32.13
CA GLU A 56 26.02 26.83 33.11
C GLU A 56 25.73 25.43 32.56
N VAL A 57 26.79 24.60 32.41
CA VAL A 57 26.62 23.17 32.09
C VAL A 57 26.83 22.39 33.38
N ARG A 58 25.79 21.67 33.83
CA ARG A 58 25.80 20.97 35.10
C ARG A 58 25.51 19.49 34.93
N THR A 59 26.31 18.64 35.60
CA THR A 59 26.05 17.21 35.75
C THR A 59 25.46 16.98 37.14
N PRO A 60 24.14 16.93 37.32
CA PRO A 60 23.50 16.84 38.62
C PRO A 60 23.69 15.45 39.22
N GLN A 61 23.86 15.38 40.53
CA GLN A 61 24.02 14.12 41.27
C GLN A 61 22.98 13.93 42.39
N ARG A 62 22.13 14.96 42.65
CA ARG A 62 21.09 14.92 43.68
C ARG A 62 20.09 16.07 43.53
N GLY A 63 18.92 15.93 44.16
CA GLY A 63 17.88 16.94 44.19
C GLY A 63 17.05 17.04 42.91
N ASP A 64 16.28 18.12 42.74
CA ASP A 64 15.31 18.28 41.67
C ASP A 64 15.95 18.24 40.28
N LEU A 65 17.17 18.72 40.13
CA LEU A 65 17.87 18.68 38.85
C LEU A 65 18.27 17.25 38.45
N GLU A 66 18.62 16.40 39.47
CA GLU A 66 18.87 14.97 39.22
C GLU A 66 17.59 14.23 38.84
N ASN A 67 16.46 14.56 39.47
CA ASN A 67 15.15 14.01 39.10
C ASN A 67 14.81 14.34 37.63
N LEU A 68 15.08 15.57 37.20
CA LEU A 68 14.86 16.01 35.83
C LEU A 68 15.80 15.30 34.85
N ALA A 69 17.08 15.13 35.19
CA ALA A 69 18.05 14.40 34.37
C ALA A 69 17.70 12.91 34.26
N THR A 70 17.24 12.31 35.36
CA THR A 70 16.74 10.92 35.38
C THR A 70 15.52 10.74 34.50
N LEU A 71 14.54 11.66 34.55
CA LEU A 71 13.38 11.63 33.67
C LEU A 71 13.78 11.75 32.18
N ALA A 72 14.73 12.63 31.87
CA ALA A 72 15.26 12.79 30.53
C ALA A 72 15.96 11.49 30.04
N ARG A 73 16.72 10.83 30.91
CA ARG A 73 17.37 9.53 30.62
C ARG A 73 16.34 8.44 30.35
N GLN A 74 15.33 8.29 31.20
CA GLN A 74 14.24 7.32 31.01
C GLN A 74 13.51 7.54 29.67
N ASN A 75 13.22 8.81 29.34
CA ASN A 75 12.63 9.13 28.05
C ASN A 75 13.52 8.78 26.87
N ALA A 76 14.84 8.97 26.98
CA ALA A 76 15.81 8.58 25.96
C ALA A 76 15.88 7.05 25.81
N GLU A 77 15.89 6.29 26.92
CA GLU A 77 15.85 4.83 26.91
C GLU A 77 14.58 4.26 26.26
N ILE A 78 13.42 4.83 26.60
CA ILE A 78 12.15 4.46 25.96
C ILE A 78 12.21 4.73 24.46
N GLN A 79 12.80 5.85 24.01
CA GLN A 79 12.97 6.16 22.60
C GLN A 79 13.95 5.21 21.92
N LEU A 80 15.07 4.88 22.56
CA LEU A 80 16.02 3.89 22.05
C LEU A 80 15.37 2.52 21.90
N GLN A 81 14.58 2.08 22.89
CA GLN A 81 13.82 0.84 22.80
C GLN A 81 12.79 0.88 21.66
N ARG A 82 12.08 2.00 21.46
CA ARG A 82 11.17 2.17 20.34
C ARG A 82 11.90 2.16 18.98
N MET A 83 13.08 2.75 18.91
CA MET A 83 13.91 2.73 17.70
C MET A 83 14.50 1.34 17.45
N ALA A 84 14.98 0.66 18.48
CA ALA A 84 15.45 -0.73 18.41
C ALA A 84 14.31 -1.68 17.99
N ASN A 85 13.10 -1.47 18.52
CA ASN A 85 11.91 -2.21 18.09
C ASN A 85 11.46 -1.85 16.66
N LYS A 86 11.77 -0.64 16.17
CA LYS A 86 11.60 -0.28 14.74
C LYS A 86 12.68 -0.90 13.86
N SER A 87 13.90 -1.02 14.33
CA SER A 87 15.01 -1.67 13.61
C SER A 87 14.97 -3.21 13.70
N SER A 88 14.25 -3.78 14.66
CA SER A 88 13.95 -5.23 14.73
C SER A 88 12.74 -5.64 13.88
N GLY A 89 12.56 -5.03 12.70
CA GLY A 89 11.47 -5.28 11.75
C GLY A 89 10.12 -4.68 12.21
N SER A 90 9.44 -4.02 11.30
CA SER A 90 8.05 -3.59 11.53
C SER A 90 7.17 -4.82 11.82
N LEU A 91 5.97 -4.62 12.34
CA LEU A 91 5.00 -5.73 12.53
C LEU A 91 4.78 -6.49 11.22
N GLU A 92 4.81 -5.78 10.11
CA GLU A 92 4.67 -6.34 8.77
C GLU A 92 5.88 -7.19 8.37
N GLN A 93 7.11 -6.75 8.69
CA GLN A 93 8.32 -7.54 8.45
C GLN A 93 8.29 -8.83 9.28
N ARG A 94 7.92 -8.75 10.56
CA ARG A 94 7.78 -9.95 11.39
C ARG A 94 6.73 -10.91 10.83
N ALA A 95 5.63 -10.41 10.29
CA ALA A 95 4.64 -11.25 9.63
C ALA A 95 5.20 -11.92 8.36
N ALA A 96 6.08 -11.24 7.62
CA ALA A 96 6.80 -11.84 6.48
C ALA A 96 7.77 -12.93 6.95
N ASP A 97 8.56 -12.67 8.01
CA ASP A 97 9.50 -13.63 8.60
C ASP A 97 8.78 -14.88 9.15
N GLU A 98 7.63 -14.68 9.83
CA GLU A 98 6.77 -15.77 10.30
C GLU A 98 6.19 -16.57 9.14
N GLY A 99 5.70 -15.90 8.09
CA GLY A 99 5.22 -16.53 6.88
C GLY A 99 6.30 -17.34 6.16
N ALA A 100 7.53 -16.83 6.08
CA ALA A 100 8.68 -17.55 5.53
C ALA A 100 8.93 -18.86 6.31
N LYS A 101 8.98 -18.80 7.64
CA LYS A 101 9.13 -19.97 8.50
C LYS A 101 8.02 -21.01 8.31
N THR A 102 6.77 -20.53 8.23
CA THR A 102 5.59 -21.39 8.00
C THR A 102 5.69 -22.15 6.68
N LEU A 103 6.23 -21.50 5.65
CA LEU A 103 6.46 -22.13 4.35
C LEU A 103 7.81 -22.87 4.26
N GLY A 104 8.65 -22.88 5.29
CA GLY A 104 10.00 -23.46 5.23
C GLY A 104 10.93 -22.72 4.27
N MET A 105 10.71 -21.42 4.07
CA MET A 105 11.51 -20.56 3.19
C MET A 105 12.50 -19.71 4.00
N ASN A 106 13.61 -19.32 3.36
CA ASN A 106 14.63 -18.51 4.01
C ASN A 106 14.17 -17.06 4.23
N GLN A 107 13.39 -16.51 3.28
CA GLN A 107 12.86 -15.15 3.31
C GLN A 107 11.55 -15.08 2.55
N LEU A 108 10.77 -14.03 2.82
CA LEU A 108 9.50 -13.74 2.18
C LEU A 108 9.27 -12.22 2.07
N ASP A 109 10.33 -11.52 1.67
CA ASP A 109 10.36 -10.06 1.60
C ASP A 109 9.69 -9.50 0.34
N HIS A 110 9.71 -10.28 -0.74
CA HIS A 110 9.10 -9.94 -2.01
C HIS A 110 8.07 -10.98 -2.45
N ILE A 111 6.79 -10.66 -2.25
CA ILE A 111 5.68 -11.50 -2.70
C ILE A 111 4.96 -10.80 -3.85
N VAL A 112 4.71 -11.51 -4.94
CA VAL A 112 3.81 -11.07 -6.01
C VAL A 112 2.56 -11.93 -5.98
N CYS A 113 1.39 -11.33 -5.77
CA CYS A 113 0.12 -12.05 -5.71
C CYS A 113 -0.78 -11.68 -6.88
N PHE A 114 -1.37 -12.71 -7.52
CA PHE A 114 -2.29 -12.58 -8.65
C PHE A 114 -3.72 -12.92 -8.26
N ASP A 115 -4.65 -12.12 -8.75
CA ASP A 115 -6.09 -12.40 -8.70
C ASP A 115 -6.74 -12.03 -10.04
N MET A 116 -7.81 -12.74 -10.37
CA MET A 116 -8.59 -12.55 -11.57
C MET A 116 -10.01 -12.13 -11.23
N ALA A 117 -10.58 -11.23 -12.02
CA ALA A 117 -11.97 -10.83 -11.88
C ALA A 117 -12.65 -10.73 -13.24
N GLN A 118 -13.86 -11.26 -13.31
CA GLN A 118 -14.73 -11.11 -14.45
C GLN A 118 -15.52 -9.80 -14.33
N LEU A 119 -15.40 -8.94 -15.34
CA LEU A 119 -16.21 -7.74 -15.48
C LEU A 119 -17.58 -8.09 -16.06
N GLN A 120 -18.61 -7.29 -15.80
CA GLN A 120 -19.88 -7.40 -16.54
C GLN A 120 -19.63 -7.05 -18.01
N GLY A 121 -20.01 -7.96 -18.92
CA GLY A 121 -19.61 -7.96 -20.33
C GLY A 121 -18.33 -8.81 -20.50
N ASP A 122 -17.87 -8.99 -21.71
CA ASP A 122 -16.78 -9.92 -22.09
C ASP A 122 -15.38 -9.48 -21.68
N GLU A 123 -15.23 -8.41 -20.89
CA GLU A 123 -13.93 -7.95 -20.43
C GLU A 123 -13.53 -8.59 -19.10
N ARG A 124 -12.37 -9.21 -19.10
CA ARG A 124 -11.76 -9.86 -17.95
C ARG A 124 -10.46 -9.15 -17.56
N VAL A 125 -10.21 -9.02 -16.27
CA VAL A 125 -9.06 -8.30 -15.75
C VAL A 125 -8.32 -9.16 -14.75
N GLY A 126 -7.02 -9.33 -14.98
CA GLY A 126 -6.09 -9.82 -13.99
C GLY A 126 -5.42 -8.65 -13.25
N ALA A 127 -5.02 -8.88 -12.03
CA ALA A 127 -4.22 -7.95 -11.24
C ALA A 127 -3.04 -8.67 -10.63
N SER A 128 -1.89 -7.99 -10.57
CA SER A 128 -0.79 -8.35 -9.70
C SER A 128 -0.59 -7.27 -8.64
N VAL A 129 -0.47 -7.68 -7.40
CA VAL A 129 -0.05 -6.83 -6.28
C VAL A 129 1.31 -7.29 -5.78
N VAL A 130 2.06 -6.36 -5.23
CA VAL A 130 3.40 -6.63 -4.71
C VAL A 130 3.44 -6.28 -3.23
N MET A 131 3.99 -7.19 -2.44
CA MET A 131 4.34 -6.95 -1.04
C MET A 131 5.85 -6.87 -0.93
N ARG A 132 6.34 -5.84 -0.25
CA ARG A 132 7.77 -5.70 0.10
C ARG A 132 7.89 -5.62 1.63
N ASN A 133 8.66 -6.51 2.23
CA ASN A 133 8.86 -6.56 3.67
C ASN A 133 7.52 -6.58 4.44
N GLY A 134 6.57 -7.40 3.96
CA GLY A 134 5.22 -7.54 4.51
C GLY A 134 4.27 -6.36 4.25
N ARG A 135 4.68 -5.32 3.50
CA ARG A 135 3.89 -4.12 3.19
C ARG A 135 3.47 -4.04 1.72
N PRO A 136 2.27 -3.51 1.43
CA PRO A 136 1.82 -3.27 0.07
C PRO A 136 2.68 -2.24 -0.67
N ALA A 137 3.37 -2.63 -1.74
CA ALA A 137 4.15 -1.76 -2.63
C ALA A 137 3.27 -1.29 -3.80
N LYS A 138 2.35 -0.36 -3.52
CA LYS A 138 1.27 0.05 -4.46
C LYS A 138 1.76 0.61 -5.79
N SER A 139 2.96 1.15 -5.88
CA SER A 139 3.60 1.63 -7.12
C SER A 139 3.94 0.49 -8.09
N GLU A 140 4.12 -0.73 -7.56
CA GLU A 140 4.47 -1.93 -8.32
C GLU A 140 3.23 -2.74 -8.77
N TYR A 141 2.02 -2.34 -8.37
CA TYR A 141 0.78 -3.01 -8.78
C TYR A 141 0.54 -2.87 -10.27
N ARG A 142 0.07 -3.94 -10.91
CA ARG A 142 -0.24 -3.93 -12.35
C ARG A 142 -1.62 -4.52 -12.60
N LYS A 143 -2.22 -4.10 -13.72
CA LYS A 143 -3.48 -4.58 -14.25
C LYS A 143 -3.28 -5.11 -15.65
N TYR A 144 -3.97 -6.20 -15.93
CA TYR A 144 -3.89 -6.90 -17.20
C TYR A 144 -5.29 -7.06 -17.77
N ILE A 145 -5.57 -6.38 -18.87
CA ILE A 145 -6.82 -6.61 -19.61
C ILE A 145 -6.58 -7.83 -20.48
N VAL A 146 -7.43 -8.83 -20.32
CA VAL A 146 -7.46 -10.04 -21.15
C VAL A 146 -8.62 -9.92 -22.12
N LYS A 147 -8.34 -9.99 -23.41
CA LYS A 147 -9.32 -9.92 -24.50
C LYS A 147 -9.50 -11.32 -25.06
N GLY A 148 -10.73 -11.74 -25.27
CA GLY A 148 -11.06 -13.01 -25.95
C GLY A 148 -12.35 -13.60 -25.43
N ASP A 149 -13.12 -14.19 -26.36
CA ASP A 149 -14.34 -14.90 -26.06
C ASP A 149 -14.00 -16.27 -25.48
N ALA A 150 -14.66 -16.68 -24.39
CA ALA A 150 -14.65 -18.03 -23.84
C ALA A 150 -13.32 -18.56 -23.24
N LEU A 151 -12.40 -17.72 -22.76
CA LEU A 151 -11.31 -18.18 -21.92
C LEU A 151 -11.82 -18.46 -20.51
N ASP A 152 -11.52 -19.63 -19.96
CA ASP A 152 -11.74 -19.93 -18.54
C ASP A 152 -10.74 -19.16 -17.66
N ASP A 153 -11.02 -19.09 -16.38
CA ASP A 153 -10.20 -18.34 -15.42
C ASP A 153 -8.75 -18.86 -15.36
N LEU A 154 -8.54 -20.15 -15.62
CA LEU A 154 -7.21 -20.78 -15.64
C LEU A 154 -6.36 -20.29 -16.83
N ARG A 155 -6.94 -20.26 -18.02
CA ARG A 155 -6.24 -19.76 -19.22
C ARG A 155 -5.91 -18.27 -19.11
N MET A 156 -6.81 -17.51 -18.53
CA MET A 156 -6.57 -16.09 -18.30
C MET A 156 -5.44 -15.85 -17.30
N MET A 157 -5.45 -16.59 -16.19
CA MET A 157 -4.39 -16.52 -15.19
C MET A 157 -3.04 -16.90 -15.83
N LYS A 158 -3.00 -17.98 -16.62
CA LYS A 158 -1.81 -18.38 -17.39
C LYS A 158 -1.30 -17.24 -18.26
N GLU A 159 -2.16 -16.61 -19.08
CA GLU A 159 -1.77 -15.48 -19.94
C GLU A 159 -1.19 -14.33 -19.13
N VAL A 160 -1.86 -13.94 -18.04
CA VAL A 160 -1.45 -12.80 -17.21
C VAL A 160 -0.11 -13.06 -16.55
N VAL A 161 0.10 -14.24 -15.96
CA VAL A 161 1.37 -14.61 -15.31
C VAL A 161 2.51 -14.67 -16.34
N VAL A 162 2.29 -15.26 -17.50
CA VAL A 162 3.31 -15.30 -18.57
C VAL A 162 3.65 -13.89 -19.08
N ARG A 163 2.65 -13.01 -19.26
CA ARG A 163 2.88 -11.61 -19.66
C ARG A 163 3.65 -10.84 -18.61
N TRP A 164 3.39 -11.10 -17.33
CA TRP A 164 4.14 -10.54 -16.22
C TRP A 164 5.58 -11.03 -16.23
N ALA A 165 5.80 -12.34 -16.26
CA ALA A 165 7.12 -12.96 -16.18
C ALA A 165 8.07 -12.49 -17.30
N LYS A 166 7.57 -12.28 -18.53
CA LYS A 166 8.34 -11.74 -19.67
C LYS A 166 8.94 -10.35 -19.43
N ARG A 167 8.49 -9.63 -18.41
CA ARG A 167 8.88 -8.24 -18.13
C ARG A 167 9.66 -8.10 -16.82
N GLN A 168 9.95 -9.23 -16.14
CA GLN A 168 10.64 -9.18 -14.87
C GLN A 168 12.15 -9.15 -15.05
N GLU A 169 12.78 -8.22 -14.36
CA GLU A 169 14.23 -8.14 -14.17
C GLU A 169 14.63 -8.76 -12.83
N GLU A 170 13.76 -8.66 -11.82
CA GLU A 170 13.91 -9.22 -10.47
C GLU A 170 12.80 -10.23 -10.19
N TRP A 171 13.16 -11.43 -9.72
CA TRP A 171 12.21 -12.47 -9.37
C TRP A 171 11.77 -12.34 -7.91
N PRO A 172 10.49 -12.65 -7.57
CA PRO A 172 10.02 -12.61 -6.20
C PRO A 172 10.53 -13.81 -5.39
N ASP A 173 10.50 -13.65 -4.06
CA ASP A 173 10.70 -14.77 -3.14
C ASP A 173 9.53 -15.77 -3.23
N LEU A 174 8.32 -15.28 -3.57
CA LEU A 174 7.13 -16.10 -3.76
C LEU A 174 6.19 -15.47 -4.79
N LEU A 175 5.77 -16.28 -5.76
CA LEU A 175 4.59 -16.01 -6.59
C LEU A 175 3.37 -16.67 -5.93
N LEU A 176 2.38 -15.87 -5.56
CA LEU A 176 1.14 -16.32 -4.93
C LEU A 176 -0.04 -16.17 -5.89
N ILE A 177 -0.91 -17.16 -5.95
CA ILE A 177 -2.10 -17.17 -6.80
C ILE A 177 -3.35 -17.24 -5.91
N ASP A 178 -4.34 -16.36 -6.11
CA ASP A 178 -5.67 -16.55 -5.53
C ASP A 178 -6.37 -17.70 -6.27
N GLY A 179 -6.37 -18.87 -5.67
CA GLY A 179 -6.91 -20.08 -6.26
C GLY A 179 -6.52 -21.35 -5.52
N GLY A 180 -6.94 -22.49 -6.06
CA GLY A 180 -6.65 -23.82 -5.52
C GLY A 180 -5.59 -24.56 -6.34
N GLU A 181 -5.49 -25.86 -6.09
CA GLU A 181 -4.52 -26.78 -6.68
C GLU A 181 -4.52 -26.78 -8.23
N THR A 182 -5.71 -26.68 -8.84
CA THR A 182 -5.85 -26.61 -10.29
C THR A 182 -5.18 -25.35 -10.88
N HIS A 183 -5.30 -24.22 -10.19
CA HIS A 183 -4.60 -22.98 -10.58
C HIS A 183 -3.08 -23.15 -10.45
N LEU A 184 -2.63 -23.74 -9.33
CA LEU A 184 -1.22 -24.03 -9.10
C LEU A 184 -0.63 -24.86 -10.24
N SER A 185 -1.25 -26.00 -10.56
CA SER A 185 -0.78 -26.93 -11.61
C SER A 185 -0.73 -26.27 -12.99
N THR A 186 -1.78 -25.47 -13.32
CA THR A 186 -1.84 -24.76 -14.61
C THR A 186 -0.71 -23.74 -14.75
N ILE A 187 -0.42 -22.99 -13.69
CA ILE A 187 0.63 -21.97 -13.71
C ILE A 187 2.01 -22.63 -13.65
N GLN A 188 2.19 -23.67 -12.86
CA GLN A 188 3.42 -24.44 -12.80
C GLN A 188 3.81 -24.95 -14.20
N GLN A 189 2.88 -25.58 -14.91
CA GLN A 189 3.09 -26.04 -16.29
C GLN A 189 3.48 -24.88 -17.22
N ALA A 190 2.82 -23.73 -17.10
CA ALA A 190 3.13 -22.56 -17.92
C ALA A 190 4.55 -22.02 -17.66
N LEU A 191 5.00 -22.03 -16.41
CA LEU A 191 6.35 -21.62 -16.04
C LEU A 191 7.40 -22.62 -16.55
N GLU A 192 7.12 -23.93 -16.51
CA GLU A 192 7.96 -24.98 -17.08
C GLU A 192 8.12 -24.84 -18.60
N GLU A 193 7.03 -24.62 -19.33
CA GLU A 193 7.02 -24.38 -20.78
C GLU A 193 7.96 -23.23 -21.21
N HIS A 194 8.19 -22.25 -20.29
CA HIS A 194 9.03 -21.08 -20.55
C HIS A 194 10.41 -21.14 -19.86
N GLY A 195 10.73 -22.19 -19.11
CA GLY A 195 11.99 -22.32 -18.37
C GLY A 195 12.11 -21.39 -17.15
N TRP A 196 10.98 -21.04 -16.52
CA TRP A 196 10.94 -20.17 -15.35
C TRP A 196 10.55 -20.86 -14.04
N ALA A 197 10.20 -22.15 -14.07
CA ALA A 197 9.70 -22.89 -12.91
C ALA A 197 10.67 -22.91 -11.72
N ASP A 198 11.97 -22.91 -11.97
CA ASP A 198 13.01 -22.94 -10.94
C ASP A 198 13.50 -21.53 -10.52
N ARG A 199 12.92 -20.47 -11.06
CA ARG A 199 13.35 -19.10 -10.78
C ARG A 199 12.83 -18.55 -9.45
N PHE A 200 11.68 -19.03 -9.02
CA PHE A 200 11.02 -18.60 -7.79
C PHE A 200 10.00 -19.65 -7.33
N PRO A 201 9.75 -19.76 -6.03
CA PRO A 201 8.67 -20.59 -5.49
C PRO A 201 7.30 -20.13 -5.94
N LEU A 202 6.40 -21.08 -6.24
CA LEU A 202 5.01 -20.87 -6.59
C LEU A 202 4.10 -21.46 -5.53
N ALA A 203 3.05 -20.72 -5.12
CA ALA A 203 2.00 -21.19 -4.25
C ALA A 203 0.63 -20.70 -4.72
N ALA A 204 -0.42 -21.46 -4.42
CA ALA A 204 -1.81 -21.03 -4.54
C ALA A 204 -2.46 -21.02 -3.17
N LEU A 205 -3.28 -19.98 -2.89
CA LEU A 205 -4.00 -19.83 -1.63
C LEU A 205 -5.50 -19.87 -1.90
N ALA A 206 -6.15 -20.95 -1.45
CA ALA A 206 -7.59 -21.09 -1.53
C ALA A 206 -8.29 -20.38 -0.37
N LYS A 207 -9.42 -19.72 -0.65
CA LYS A 207 -10.22 -18.99 0.34
C LYS A 207 -10.86 -19.90 1.39
N ARG A 208 -11.22 -21.11 0.97
CA ARG A 208 -11.82 -22.08 1.89
C ARG A 208 -10.72 -22.63 2.79
N GLU A 209 -10.85 -22.46 4.09
CA GLU A 209 -9.92 -22.91 5.12
C GLU A 209 -8.50 -22.33 5.03
N GLU A 210 -8.29 -21.24 4.25
CA GLU A 210 -7.00 -20.57 4.09
C GLU A 210 -5.86 -21.57 3.78
N THR A 211 -6.11 -22.49 2.84
CA THR A 211 -5.18 -23.57 2.51
C THR A 211 -4.21 -23.14 1.43
N VAL A 212 -2.90 -23.28 1.71
CA VAL A 212 -1.81 -23.07 0.75
C VAL A 212 -1.45 -24.38 0.08
N PHE A 213 -1.43 -24.35 -1.24
CA PHE A 213 -0.96 -25.43 -2.10
C PHE A 213 0.39 -25.04 -2.69
N ARG A 214 1.36 -25.96 -2.64
CA ARG A 214 2.69 -25.80 -3.25
C ARG A 214 3.07 -27.07 -3.98
N TYR A 215 3.75 -26.93 -5.12
CA TYR A 215 4.15 -28.10 -5.90
C TYR A 215 5.13 -28.98 -5.12
N GLY A 216 4.84 -30.28 -5.05
CA GLY A 216 5.67 -31.25 -4.32
C GLY A 216 5.57 -31.20 -2.80
N HIS A 217 4.60 -30.47 -2.25
CA HIS A 217 4.34 -30.39 -0.80
C HIS A 217 2.87 -30.73 -0.47
N ASP A 218 2.64 -31.22 0.72
CA ASP A 218 1.28 -31.41 1.23
C ASP A 218 0.57 -30.04 1.42
N PRO A 219 -0.75 -29.99 1.23
CA PRO A 219 -1.55 -28.80 1.51
C PRO A 219 -1.37 -28.34 2.96
N LEU A 220 -1.17 -27.03 3.15
CA LEU A 220 -0.93 -26.43 4.45
C LEU A 220 -2.07 -25.46 4.79
N VAL A 221 -2.81 -25.73 5.87
CA VAL A 221 -3.79 -24.79 6.42
C VAL A 221 -3.04 -23.71 7.20
N LEU A 222 -3.25 -22.45 6.82
CA LEU A 222 -2.58 -21.33 7.45
C LEU A 222 -3.14 -21.02 8.84
N ASP A 223 -2.25 -20.77 9.75
CA ASP A 223 -2.52 -20.18 11.06
C ASP A 223 -2.22 -18.67 11.06
N ARG A 224 -2.03 -18.11 12.28
CA ARG A 224 -1.67 -16.70 12.45
C ARG A 224 -0.33 -16.32 11.79
N ALA A 225 0.59 -17.25 11.66
CA ALA A 225 1.91 -16.99 11.06
C ALA A 225 1.82 -16.83 9.54
N GLY A 226 0.80 -17.39 8.88
CA GLY A 226 0.53 -17.22 7.46
C GLY A 226 -0.17 -15.93 7.05
N ARG A 227 -0.44 -15.00 7.97
CA ARG A 227 -1.22 -13.76 7.73
C ARG A 227 -0.71 -12.90 6.58
N VAL A 228 0.61 -12.87 6.34
CA VAL A 228 1.17 -12.09 5.23
C VAL A 228 0.66 -12.56 3.88
N LEU A 229 0.45 -13.88 3.70
CA LEU A 229 -0.09 -14.48 2.47
C LEU A 229 -1.58 -14.13 2.30
N VAL A 230 -2.35 -14.25 3.37
CA VAL A 230 -3.76 -13.85 3.38
C VAL A 230 -3.88 -12.36 3.05
N HIS A 231 -3.05 -11.53 3.65
CA HIS A 231 -3.02 -10.09 3.37
C HIS A 231 -2.68 -9.79 1.89
N ALA A 232 -1.70 -10.50 1.32
CA ALA A 232 -1.33 -10.34 -0.09
C ALA A 232 -2.50 -10.71 -1.02
N ARG A 233 -3.18 -11.84 -0.75
CA ARG A 233 -4.38 -12.28 -1.49
C ARG A 233 -5.53 -11.28 -1.37
N ASP A 234 -5.85 -10.85 -0.15
CA ASP A 234 -6.95 -9.92 0.10
C ASP A 234 -6.68 -8.56 -0.57
N GLU A 235 -5.41 -8.12 -0.60
CA GLU A 235 -5.02 -6.90 -1.31
C GLU A 235 -5.14 -7.05 -2.83
N ALA A 236 -4.80 -8.22 -3.41
CA ALA A 236 -5.00 -8.51 -4.83
C ALA A 236 -6.49 -8.45 -5.17
N HIS A 237 -7.31 -9.14 -4.38
CA HIS A 237 -8.75 -9.15 -4.51
C HIS A 237 -9.37 -7.75 -4.39
N ARG A 238 -8.94 -6.97 -3.39
CA ARG A 238 -9.34 -5.58 -3.22
C ARG A 238 -8.97 -4.73 -4.44
N PHE A 239 -7.74 -4.88 -4.94
CA PHE A 239 -7.21 -4.09 -6.05
C PHE A 239 -7.93 -4.39 -7.36
N VAL A 240 -8.19 -5.65 -7.69
CA VAL A 240 -8.95 -6.03 -8.88
C VAL A 240 -10.39 -5.51 -8.82
N ASN A 241 -11.03 -5.58 -7.64
CA ASN A 241 -12.40 -5.11 -7.44
C ASN A 241 -12.54 -3.58 -7.44
N THR A 242 -11.52 -2.81 -7.06
CA THR A 242 -11.56 -1.33 -7.18
C THR A 242 -11.64 -0.87 -8.63
N PHE A 243 -11.16 -1.66 -9.57
CA PHE A 243 -11.31 -1.37 -11.00
C PHE A 243 -12.78 -1.50 -11.46
N HIS A 244 -13.50 -2.49 -10.96
CA HIS A 244 -14.95 -2.63 -11.20
C HIS A 244 -15.72 -1.37 -10.81
N ARG A 245 -15.42 -0.77 -9.65
CA ARG A 245 -16.12 0.43 -9.19
C ARG A 245 -15.80 1.65 -10.04
N LYS A 246 -14.52 1.88 -10.36
CA LYS A 246 -14.09 3.03 -11.19
C LYS A 246 -14.61 2.95 -12.62
N ARG A 247 -14.71 1.75 -13.20
CA ARG A 247 -15.20 1.55 -14.55
C ARG A 247 -16.73 1.59 -14.60
N ARG A 248 -17.44 0.98 -13.63
CA ARG A 248 -18.88 1.15 -13.47
C ARG A 248 -19.29 2.62 -13.31
N SER A 249 -18.52 3.42 -12.59
CA SER A 249 -18.76 4.87 -12.52
C SER A 249 -18.47 5.56 -13.87
N ARG A 250 -17.46 5.15 -14.62
CA ARG A 250 -17.19 5.68 -15.97
C ARG A 250 -18.17 5.21 -17.03
N THR A 251 -18.62 3.94 -16.99
CA THR A 251 -19.63 3.41 -17.91
C THR A 251 -21.03 3.92 -17.53
N ARG A 252 -21.30 4.20 -16.26
CA ARG A 252 -22.48 4.94 -15.80
C ARG A 252 -22.39 6.43 -16.12
N LEU A 253 -21.19 6.98 -16.32
CA LEU A 253 -20.92 8.36 -16.70
C LEU A 253 -20.82 8.57 -18.22
N ALA A 254 -20.79 7.53 -19.02
CA ALA A 254 -21.14 7.58 -20.43
C ALA A 254 -22.67 7.39 -20.54
N ASP A 255 -23.43 8.26 -19.88
CA ASP A 255 -24.87 8.40 -20.08
C ASP A 255 -25.08 8.82 -21.55
N PRO A 256 -25.82 8.06 -22.38
CA PRO A 256 -26.15 8.52 -23.71
C PRO A 256 -26.70 9.94 -23.73
N LEU A 257 -27.30 10.40 -22.63
CA LEU A 257 -27.78 11.77 -22.47
C LEU A 257 -26.63 12.80 -22.31
N GLU A 258 -25.46 12.43 -21.85
CA GLU A 258 -24.33 13.36 -21.76
C GLU A 258 -23.70 13.71 -23.10
N GLY A 259 -23.92 12.85 -24.12
CA GLY A 259 -23.51 13.09 -25.50
C GLY A 259 -24.51 13.92 -26.32
N VAL A 260 -25.70 14.23 -25.78
CA VAL A 260 -26.73 14.98 -26.51
C VAL A 260 -26.39 16.47 -26.61
N GLU A 261 -26.12 16.94 -27.81
CA GLU A 261 -25.78 18.34 -28.05
C GLU A 261 -26.94 19.27 -27.61
N GLY A 262 -26.58 20.22 -26.74
CA GLY A 262 -27.54 21.17 -26.13
C GLY A 262 -28.14 20.71 -24.81
N LEU A 263 -27.85 19.47 -24.34
CA LEU A 263 -28.24 18.95 -23.02
C LEU A 263 -27.08 19.09 -22.04
N GLY A 264 -26.85 20.29 -21.54
CA GLY A 264 -25.84 20.52 -20.48
C GLY A 264 -26.28 19.96 -19.13
N ALA A 265 -25.33 19.81 -18.23
CA ALA A 265 -25.48 19.20 -16.87
C ALA A 265 -26.68 19.77 -16.08
N LYS A 266 -26.96 21.09 -16.23
CA LYS A 266 -28.08 21.78 -15.55
C LYS A 266 -29.46 21.32 -16.06
N LYS A 267 -29.60 21.14 -17.38
CA LYS A 267 -30.82 20.64 -18.01
C LYS A 267 -31.02 19.16 -17.71
N LEU A 268 -29.97 18.35 -17.78
CA LEU A 268 -30.01 16.94 -17.41
C LEU A 268 -30.47 16.74 -15.95
N GLN A 269 -29.94 17.53 -15.02
CA GLN A 269 -30.39 17.48 -13.63
C GLN A 269 -31.85 17.86 -13.44
N THR A 270 -32.35 18.82 -14.20
CA THR A 270 -33.75 19.20 -14.20
C THR A 270 -34.66 18.09 -14.72
N LEU A 271 -34.28 17.45 -15.84
CA LEU A 271 -34.95 16.26 -16.38
C LEU A 271 -35.00 15.11 -15.39
N LEU A 272 -33.86 14.73 -14.81
CA LEU A 272 -33.79 13.65 -13.83
C LEU A 272 -34.68 13.91 -12.62
N ARG A 273 -34.79 15.16 -12.17
CA ARG A 273 -35.67 15.56 -11.06
C ARG A 273 -37.11 15.50 -11.44
N HIS A 274 -37.45 15.95 -12.67
CA HIS A 274 -38.85 16.00 -13.17
C HIS A 274 -39.44 14.61 -13.37
N PHE A 275 -38.65 13.69 -13.93
CA PHE A 275 -39.10 12.33 -14.26
C PHE A 275 -38.75 11.28 -13.19
N GLY A 276 -38.23 11.69 -12.03
CA GLY A 276 -37.88 10.78 -10.90
C GLY A 276 -36.71 9.87 -11.21
N GLY A 277 -35.86 10.22 -12.18
CA GLY A 277 -34.66 9.47 -12.55
C GLY A 277 -34.65 9.07 -14.02
N ARG A 278 -33.59 8.35 -14.42
CA ARG A 278 -33.32 7.97 -15.79
C ARG A 278 -34.43 7.13 -16.42
N LYS A 279 -34.94 6.13 -15.70
CA LYS A 279 -36.04 5.27 -16.20
C LYS A 279 -37.29 6.07 -16.57
N GLY A 280 -37.57 7.12 -15.81
CA GLY A 280 -38.70 8.03 -16.14
C GLY A 280 -38.46 8.78 -17.43
N ILE A 281 -37.24 9.22 -17.74
CA ILE A 281 -36.91 9.90 -19.01
C ILE A 281 -36.95 8.90 -20.17
N GLU A 282 -36.49 7.66 -20.00
CA GLU A 282 -36.52 6.59 -21.02
C GLU A 282 -37.96 6.24 -21.47
N HIS A 283 -38.94 6.35 -20.58
CA HIS A 283 -40.33 6.05 -20.86
C HIS A 283 -41.16 7.29 -21.30
N ALA A 284 -40.57 8.48 -21.17
CA ALA A 284 -41.23 9.72 -21.49
C ALA A 284 -41.39 9.93 -23.01
N ALA A 285 -42.58 10.32 -23.45
CA ALA A 285 -42.80 10.73 -24.81
C ALA A 285 -42.11 12.08 -25.10
N VAL A 286 -41.80 12.36 -26.38
CA VAL A 286 -41.19 13.63 -26.79
C VAL A 286 -42.01 14.82 -26.32
N SER A 287 -43.35 14.72 -26.37
CA SER A 287 -44.29 15.75 -25.89
C SER A 287 -44.15 16.03 -24.39
N GLU A 288 -43.84 15.03 -23.58
CA GLU A 288 -43.63 15.18 -22.15
C GLU A 288 -42.27 15.81 -21.85
N LEU A 289 -41.23 15.44 -22.60
CA LEU A 289 -39.90 16.02 -22.47
C LEU A 289 -39.90 17.54 -22.73
N VAL A 290 -40.73 18.00 -23.70
CA VAL A 290 -40.87 19.44 -24.02
C VAL A 290 -41.47 20.24 -22.86
N THR A 291 -42.22 19.62 -21.96
CA THR A 291 -42.80 20.32 -20.80
C THR A 291 -41.79 20.80 -19.79
N VAL A 292 -40.57 20.25 -19.86
CA VAL A 292 -39.50 20.58 -18.90
C VAL A 292 -38.85 21.91 -19.28
N PRO A 293 -38.70 22.86 -18.33
CA PRO A 293 -38.11 24.17 -18.62
C PRO A 293 -36.72 24.07 -19.24
N GLY A 294 -36.53 24.68 -20.40
CA GLY A 294 -35.27 24.69 -21.13
C GLY A 294 -35.06 23.53 -22.11
N ILE A 295 -36.04 22.64 -22.28
CA ILE A 295 -36.06 21.57 -23.28
C ILE A 295 -37.02 21.97 -24.40
N GLY A 296 -36.48 22.34 -25.56
CA GLY A 296 -37.27 22.61 -26.77
C GLY A 296 -37.48 21.34 -27.58
N PRO A 297 -38.43 21.39 -28.62
CA PRO A 297 -38.77 20.22 -29.41
C PRO A 297 -37.58 19.50 -30.02
N ALA A 298 -36.67 20.22 -30.66
CA ALA A 298 -35.47 19.64 -31.28
C ALA A 298 -34.51 18.98 -30.29
N LEU A 299 -34.44 19.46 -29.02
CA LEU A 299 -33.64 18.85 -27.96
C LEU A 299 -34.36 17.62 -27.40
N ALA A 300 -35.69 17.66 -27.27
CA ALA A 300 -36.49 16.52 -26.80
C ALA A 300 -36.41 15.34 -27.78
N GLU A 301 -36.41 15.57 -29.08
CA GLU A 301 -36.21 14.53 -30.09
C GLU A 301 -34.85 13.89 -30.00
N ARG A 302 -33.76 14.68 -29.87
CA ARG A 302 -32.40 14.17 -29.68
C ARG A 302 -32.25 13.37 -28.38
N ILE A 303 -32.90 13.78 -27.30
CA ILE A 303 -32.92 13.04 -26.02
C ILE A 303 -33.60 11.69 -26.21
N HIS A 304 -34.75 11.68 -26.88
CA HIS A 304 -35.52 10.47 -27.14
C HIS A 304 -34.79 9.50 -28.08
N GLU A 305 -34.09 10.02 -29.12
CA GLU A 305 -33.22 9.22 -29.99
C GLU A 305 -32.01 8.61 -29.24
N ALA A 306 -31.37 9.37 -28.38
CA ALA A 306 -30.21 8.91 -27.62
C ALA A 306 -30.54 7.80 -26.61
N LEU A 307 -31.82 7.62 -26.25
CA LEU A 307 -32.29 6.62 -25.29
C LEU A 307 -32.88 5.36 -25.94
N ARG A 308 -33.02 5.36 -27.26
CA ARG A 308 -33.44 4.19 -28.06
C ARG A 308 -32.24 3.30 -28.39
#